data_8c4ab3b03a250b4ba73b9c81392ebeca
#
_entry.id   8c4ab3b03a250b4ba73b9c81392ebeca
#
_cell.length_a   1.000
_cell.length_b   1.000
_cell.length_c   1.000
_cell.angle_alpha   90.00
_cell.angle_beta   90.00
_cell.angle_gamma   90.00
#
_symmetry.space_group_name_H-M   'P 1'
#
loop_
_entity.id
_entity.type
_entity.pdbx_description
1 polymer ?
#
loop_
_entity_poly.entity_id
_entity_poly.type
_entity_poly.pdbx_seq_one_letter_code
_entity_poly.pdbx_strand_id
1 'polypeptide(L)'
;MKRRIPGMIIKNISATSSIFFVILFLFYGTSYAQICDPLALDSIGNPGEYNVGSLTESDGLRNGPDYRGATIYYPTNASPPYSGISIVPGYWSAKSYIQNWGPFLASHGIVTMIIGTNSIWELPEARRDALLDALETLKGENTRSGSPLLGQLDVNSLAVGGWSMGGGGAQLAAVADPSIKAVLALCPWLRSRKLTPSDINHAAPILFFSAENDCIAPPASHADVQYDYTLQSTSKMLFEISGGRHKAANDPMNGGEYVGKIALSWLKHYLVGDTCYCPLVLDTPP
;
A
#
# COMPACT_ATOMS: atom_id res chain seq x y z
N MET A 1 -7.07 26.19 -4.12
CA MET A 1 -5.79 26.91 -4.26
C MET A 1 -4.70 25.89 -4.00
N LYS A 2 -3.95 25.48 -5.05
CA LYS A 2 -2.87 24.49 -4.88
C LYS A 2 -1.69 25.19 -4.18
N ARG A 3 -1.31 24.75 -3.00
CA ARG A 3 -0.03 25.18 -2.39
C ARG A 3 0.97 24.07 -2.64
N ARG A 4 2.04 24.37 -3.38
CA ARG A 4 3.21 23.51 -3.51
C ARG A 4 4.14 23.83 -2.34
N ILE A 5 4.36 22.84 -1.49
CA ILE A 5 5.51 22.78 -0.58
C ILE A 5 6.45 21.75 -1.22
N PRO A 6 7.75 21.90 -1.21
CA PRO A 6 8.63 20.88 -1.77
C PRO A 6 8.33 19.54 -1.12
N GLY A 7 7.65 18.64 -1.86
CA GLY A 7 7.38 17.27 -1.48
C GLY A 7 5.94 16.85 -1.17
N MET A 8 4.92 17.72 -0.97
CA MET A 8 3.58 17.28 -0.55
C MET A 8 2.42 18.14 -1.07
N ILE A 9 1.35 17.50 -1.56
CA ILE A 9 0.04 18.10 -1.83
C ILE A 9 -1.01 17.38 -0.97
N ILE A 10 -1.59 18.09 0.00
CA ILE A 10 -2.73 17.59 0.80
C ILE A 10 -3.99 18.34 0.40
N LYS A 11 -5.07 17.60 0.09
CA LYS A 11 -6.42 18.14 -0.04
C LYS A 11 -7.25 17.70 1.15
N ASN A 12 -7.78 18.64 1.90
CA ASN A 12 -8.68 18.40 3.04
C ASN A 12 -10.12 18.13 2.58
N ILE A 13 -10.77 17.20 3.23
CA ILE A 13 -12.18 16.86 3.04
C ILE A 13 -12.98 17.42 4.23
N SER A 14 -14.02 18.23 3.94
CA SER A 14 -15.02 18.60 4.95
C SER A 14 -16.13 17.55 5.02
N ALA A 15 -16.32 16.94 6.19
CA ALA A 15 -17.44 16.05 6.46
C ALA A 15 -18.69 16.87 6.83
N THR A 16 -19.80 16.69 6.08
CA THR A 16 -21.13 17.17 6.46
C THR A 16 -21.82 16.12 7.32
N SER A 17 -22.11 16.44 8.56
CA SER A 17 -22.83 15.59 9.52
C SER A 17 -24.32 15.54 9.21
N SER A 18 -24.85 14.34 8.98
CA SER A 18 -26.28 14.06 9.07
C SER A 18 -26.58 13.34 10.38
N ILE A 19 -27.41 13.97 11.24
CA ILE A 19 -27.78 13.44 12.54
C ILE A 19 -28.92 12.45 12.37
N PHE A 20 -28.69 11.17 12.67
CA PHE A 20 -29.73 10.17 12.92
C PHE A 20 -29.75 9.83 14.41
N PHE A 21 -30.90 10.02 15.06
CA PHE A 21 -31.15 9.55 16.42
C PHE A 21 -31.36 8.03 16.41
N VAL A 22 -30.47 7.30 17.06
CA VAL A 22 -30.66 5.87 17.40
C VAL A 22 -30.46 5.71 18.90
N ILE A 23 -31.43 5.07 19.54
CA ILE A 23 -31.49 4.80 20.98
C ILE A 23 -30.33 3.87 21.39
N LEU A 24 -29.59 4.34 22.38
CA LEU A 24 -28.30 3.83 22.85
C LEU A 24 -28.52 2.73 23.90
N PHE A 25 -28.08 1.49 23.65
CA PHE A 25 -27.67 0.57 24.69
C PHE A 25 -26.20 0.88 25.05
N LEU A 26 -26.00 1.46 26.23
CA LEU A 26 -24.68 1.80 26.77
C LEU A 26 -23.94 0.52 27.15
N PHE A 27 -23.11 -0.03 26.25
CA PHE A 27 -21.97 -0.81 26.66
C PHE A 27 -20.82 0.17 26.97
N TYR A 28 -20.52 0.38 28.24
CA TYR A 28 -19.28 1.06 28.65
C TYR A 28 -18.10 0.14 28.33
N GLY A 29 -17.67 0.08 27.09
CA GLY A 29 -16.33 -0.34 26.74
C GLY A 29 -15.38 0.81 27.12
N THR A 30 -14.51 0.62 28.09
CA THR A 30 -13.41 1.54 28.35
C THR A 30 -12.47 1.51 27.15
N SER A 31 -12.69 2.40 26.18
CA SER A 31 -11.69 2.67 25.15
C SER A 31 -10.50 3.33 25.87
N TYR A 32 -9.47 2.55 26.14
CA TYR A 32 -8.16 3.14 26.46
C TYR A 32 -7.71 3.85 25.18
N ALA A 33 -7.68 5.18 25.22
CA ALA A 33 -6.99 5.95 24.21
C ALA A 33 -5.51 5.48 24.20
N GLN A 34 -5.02 5.00 23.08
CA GLN A 34 -3.62 4.66 22.94
C GLN A 34 -2.82 5.95 23.16
N ILE A 35 -2.04 5.99 24.25
CA ILE A 35 -1.14 7.12 24.52
C ILE A 35 0.04 6.93 23.61
N CYS A 36 0.14 7.78 22.58
CA CYS A 36 1.25 7.80 21.67
C CYS A 36 2.20 8.94 22.05
N ASP A 37 3.48 8.64 22.12
CA ASP A 37 4.49 9.70 22.04
C ASP A 37 4.42 10.35 20.65
N PRO A 38 4.67 11.67 20.53
CA PRO A 38 4.68 12.30 19.21
C PRO A 38 5.65 11.61 18.28
N LEU A 39 5.11 10.94 17.26
CA LEU A 39 5.90 10.22 16.27
C LEU A 39 6.32 11.19 15.16
N ALA A 40 7.63 11.33 14.94
CA ALA A 40 8.16 12.08 13.82
C ALA A 40 8.60 11.11 12.70
N LEU A 41 8.48 11.50 11.43
CA LEU A 41 8.95 10.67 10.31
C LEU A 41 10.40 10.25 10.47
N ASP A 42 11.26 11.14 10.98
CA ASP A 42 12.68 10.86 11.19
C ASP A 42 12.94 9.84 12.31
N SER A 43 11.98 9.61 13.22
CA SER A 43 12.09 8.59 14.26
C SER A 43 11.80 7.17 13.73
N ILE A 44 11.26 7.03 12.53
CA ILE A 44 11.05 5.74 11.88
C ILE A 44 12.40 5.19 11.43
N GLY A 45 12.83 4.10 12.07
CA GLY A 45 14.10 3.43 11.76
C GLY A 45 14.09 2.73 10.41
N ASN A 46 15.30 2.45 9.89
CA ASN A 46 15.49 1.57 8.76
C ASN A 46 16.82 0.80 8.91
N PRO A 47 16.77 -0.52 9.05
CA PRO A 47 15.56 -1.34 9.12
C PRO A 47 14.69 -1.01 10.35
N GLY A 48 13.43 -1.52 10.35
CA GLY A 48 12.57 -1.51 11.53
C GLY A 48 13.09 -2.45 12.63
N GLU A 49 12.32 -2.60 13.71
CA GLU A 49 12.75 -3.30 14.93
C GLU A 49 12.70 -4.83 14.82
N TYR A 50 12.03 -5.39 13.80
CA TYR A 50 11.84 -6.83 13.69
C TYR A 50 12.84 -7.50 12.75
N ASN A 51 13.29 -8.70 13.14
CA ASN A 51 14.06 -9.57 12.27
C ASN A 51 13.15 -10.09 11.13
N VAL A 52 13.73 -10.26 9.94
CA VAL A 52 12.98 -10.63 8.73
C VAL A 52 13.35 -12.05 8.29
N GLY A 53 12.33 -12.90 8.18
CA GLY A 53 12.37 -14.17 7.47
C GLY A 53 11.85 -14.03 6.04
N SER A 54 12.14 -15.01 5.19
CA SER A 54 11.61 -15.07 3.84
C SER A 54 11.11 -16.47 3.49
N LEU A 55 10.14 -16.52 2.57
CA LEU A 55 9.50 -17.73 2.08
C LEU A 55 9.40 -17.63 0.55
N THR A 56 9.81 -18.68 -0.16
CA THR A 56 9.83 -18.76 -1.62
C THR A 56 9.19 -20.06 -2.11
N GLU A 57 9.14 -20.28 -3.42
CA GLU A 57 8.64 -21.52 -3.99
C GLU A 57 9.43 -22.75 -3.53
N SER A 58 10.73 -22.60 -3.22
CA SER A 58 11.54 -23.70 -2.65
C SER A 58 11.08 -24.12 -1.27
N ASP A 59 10.37 -23.26 -0.56
CA ASP A 59 9.78 -23.52 0.76
C ASP A 59 8.31 -23.93 0.67
N GLY A 60 7.83 -24.24 -0.55
CA GLY A 60 6.47 -24.67 -0.83
C GLY A 60 5.46 -23.53 -1.02
N LEU A 61 5.93 -22.29 -1.22
CA LEU A 61 5.06 -21.18 -1.58
C LEU A 61 4.42 -21.43 -2.94
N ARG A 62 3.10 -21.19 -3.06
CA ARG A 62 2.36 -21.29 -4.33
C ARG A 62 2.90 -20.28 -5.36
N ASN A 63 2.90 -20.66 -6.62
CA ASN A 63 3.35 -19.84 -7.74
C ASN A 63 2.25 -19.72 -8.80
N GLY A 64 1.42 -18.68 -8.69
CA GLY A 64 0.37 -18.43 -9.66
C GLY A 64 -0.98 -19.11 -9.37
N PRO A 65 -1.91 -19.08 -10.33
CA PRO A 65 -1.71 -19.01 -11.79
C PRO A 65 -1.51 -17.61 -12.40
N ASP A 66 -1.97 -16.52 -11.76
CA ASP A 66 -2.01 -15.21 -12.39
C ASP A 66 -0.72 -14.38 -12.16
N TYR A 67 0.22 -14.90 -11.39
CA TYR A 67 1.56 -14.33 -11.22
C TYR A 67 2.63 -15.41 -11.35
N ARG A 68 3.87 -15.01 -11.56
CA ARG A 68 5.03 -15.90 -11.64
C ARG A 68 6.20 -15.38 -10.82
N GLY A 69 6.65 -16.21 -9.89
CA GLY A 69 7.74 -15.87 -8.98
C GLY A 69 7.28 -14.98 -7.84
N ALA A 70 7.39 -15.49 -6.62
CA ALA A 70 7.05 -14.75 -5.42
C ALA A 70 8.13 -14.85 -4.35
N THR A 71 8.13 -13.90 -3.43
CA THR A 71 8.84 -13.98 -2.16
C THR A 71 7.98 -13.31 -1.12
N ILE A 72 7.65 -14.01 -0.04
CA ILE A 72 7.03 -13.42 1.13
C ILE A 72 8.13 -13.10 2.14
N TYR A 73 8.13 -11.87 2.64
CA TYR A 73 8.93 -11.43 3.77
C TYR A 73 8.03 -11.27 4.99
N TYR A 74 8.49 -11.72 6.14
CA TYR A 74 7.69 -11.71 7.36
C TYR A 74 8.54 -11.44 8.60
N PRO A 75 7.97 -10.80 9.65
CA PRO A 75 8.67 -10.62 10.91
C PRO A 75 8.80 -11.96 11.65
N THR A 76 9.98 -12.25 12.23
CA THR A 76 10.22 -13.51 12.95
C THR A 76 10.11 -13.37 14.46
N ASN A 77 10.11 -12.14 15.00
CA ASN A 77 10.10 -11.85 16.43
C ASN A 77 9.06 -10.79 16.85
N ALA A 78 8.11 -10.47 15.95
CA ALA A 78 6.93 -9.67 16.30
C ALA A 78 5.80 -10.59 16.83
N SER A 79 4.76 -9.98 17.42
CA SER A 79 3.57 -10.70 17.89
C SER A 79 2.48 -10.73 16.81
N PRO A 80 1.94 -11.90 16.45
CA PRO A 80 0.79 -11.99 15.53
C PRO A 80 -0.52 -11.55 16.21
N PRO A 81 -1.62 -11.32 15.44
CA PRO A 81 -1.72 -11.56 14.01
C PRO A 81 -1.10 -10.42 13.17
N TYR A 82 -0.52 -10.77 12.02
CA TYR A 82 0.12 -9.82 11.11
C TYR A 82 -0.84 -9.37 10.01
N SER A 83 -0.85 -8.09 9.72
CA SER A 83 -1.41 -7.57 8.47
C SER A 83 -0.51 -7.92 7.28
N GLY A 84 -1.07 -7.99 6.08
CA GLY A 84 -0.33 -8.36 4.88
C GLY A 84 -0.52 -7.42 3.71
N ILE A 85 0.50 -7.34 2.82
CA ILE A 85 0.41 -6.61 1.56
C ILE A 85 1.07 -7.40 0.44
N SER A 86 0.47 -7.38 -0.77
CA SER A 86 1.12 -7.85 -1.99
C SER A 86 1.49 -6.67 -2.89
N ILE A 87 2.71 -6.70 -3.48
CA ILE A 87 3.23 -5.62 -4.32
C ILE A 87 3.72 -6.20 -5.65
N VAL A 88 3.30 -5.57 -6.77
CA VAL A 88 3.59 -5.99 -8.14
C VAL A 88 4.41 -4.93 -8.90
N PRO A 89 5.39 -5.32 -9.77
CA PRO A 89 6.20 -4.38 -10.54
C PRO A 89 5.43 -3.74 -11.70
N GLY A 90 6.09 -2.79 -12.37
CA GLY A 90 5.60 -2.12 -13.57
C GLY A 90 5.81 -2.91 -14.86
N TYR A 91 5.43 -2.26 -15.97
CA TYR A 91 5.65 -2.76 -17.33
C TYR A 91 7.15 -2.92 -17.63
N TRP A 92 7.51 -4.00 -18.31
CA TRP A 92 8.89 -4.34 -18.66
C TRP A 92 9.83 -4.41 -17.44
N SER A 93 9.31 -4.86 -16.31
CA SER A 93 10.06 -4.91 -15.05
C SER A 93 9.87 -6.24 -14.34
N ALA A 94 10.98 -6.76 -13.80
CA ALA A 94 10.97 -7.94 -12.94
C ALA A 94 10.65 -7.54 -11.48
N LYS A 95 10.31 -8.52 -10.64
CA LYS A 95 10.05 -8.30 -9.20
C LYS A 95 11.24 -7.66 -8.47
N SER A 96 12.47 -7.85 -8.95
CA SER A 96 13.68 -7.26 -8.38
C SER A 96 13.67 -5.71 -8.35
N TYR A 97 12.87 -5.07 -9.22
CA TYR A 97 12.76 -3.61 -9.24
C TYR A 97 12.03 -3.02 -8.02
N ILE A 98 11.27 -3.85 -7.31
CA ILE A 98 10.48 -3.45 -6.13
C ILE A 98 10.81 -4.33 -4.92
N GLN A 99 11.84 -5.15 -5.01
CA GLN A 99 12.17 -6.20 -4.03
C GLN A 99 12.42 -5.63 -2.63
N ASN A 100 13.01 -4.44 -2.51
CA ASN A 100 13.37 -3.83 -1.24
C ASN A 100 12.16 -3.42 -0.38
N TRP A 101 10.97 -3.30 -0.97
CA TRP A 101 9.74 -3.12 -0.21
C TRP A 101 9.44 -4.29 0.73
N GLY A 102 9.83 -5.51 0.34
CA GLY A 102 9.60 -6.71 1.13
C GLY A 102 10.26 -6.66 2.51
N PRO A 103 11.60 -6.68 2.60
CA PRO A 103 12.28 -6.64 3.89
C PRO A 103 12.02 -5.34 4.65
N PHE A 104 11.85 -4.19 3.98
CA PHE A 104 11.51 -2.94 4.63
C PHE A 104 10.21 -3.06 5.43
N LEU A 105 9.10 -3.38 4.80
CA LEU A 105 7.80 -3.47 5.48
C LEU A 105 7.74 -4.61 6.50
N ALA A 106 8.40 -5.74 6.20
CA ALA A 106 8.46 -6.88 7.14
C ALA A 106 9.22 -6.52 8.42
N SER A 107 10.30 -5.74 8.33
CA SER A 107 11.02 -5.26 9.53
C SER A 107 10.19 -4.32 10.40
N HIS A 108 9.07 -3.83 9.87
CA HIS A 108 8.09 -3.01 10.59
C HIS A 108 6.80 -3.78 10.96
N GLY A 109 6.80 -5.11 10.83
CA GLY A 109 5.71 -5.96 11.29
C GLY A 109 4.59 -6.21 10.25
N ILE A 110 4.80 -5.90 8.98
CA ILE A 110 3.82 -6.12 7.90
C ILE A 110 4.32 -7.25 6.98
N VAL A 111 3.61 -8.36 6.92
CA VAL A 111 3.94 -9.45 5.99
C VAL A 111 3.80 -8.94 4.56
N THR A 112 4.88 -9.05 3.78
CA THR A 112 4.95 -8.45 2.46
C THR A 112 5.30 -9.47 1.40
N MET A 113 4.39 -9.67 0.46
CA MET A 113 4.58 -10.55 -0.69
C MET A 113 4.95 -9.74 -1.92
N ILE A 114 6.15 -9.95 -2.43
CA ILE A 114 6.63 -9.36 -3.68
C ILE A 114 6.45 -10.38 -4.79
N ILE A 115 5.64 -10.05 -5.80
CA ILE A 115 5.36 -10.94 -6.93
C ILE A 115 5.97 -10.45 -8.24
N GLY A 116 6.29 -11.39 -9.12
CA GLY A 116 6.50 -11.11 -10.54
C GLY A 116 5.20 -11.23 -11.32
N THR A 117 5.28 -11.09 -12.62
CA THR A 117 4.16 -11.26 -13.55
C THR A 117 4.44 -12.44 -14.48
N ASN A 118 3.40 -13.05 -15.06
CA ASN A 118 3.55 -14.14 -16.05
C ASN A 118 4.29 -13.65 -17.30
N SER A 119 4.09 -12.36 -17.64
CA SER A 119 4.85 -11.67 -18.67
C SER A 119 5.16 -10.24 -18.25
N ILE A 120 6.38 -9.77 -18.49
CA ILE A 120 6.78 -8.38 -18.23
C ILE A 120 5.99 -7.36 -19.07
N TRP A 121 5.30 -7.80 -20.12
CA TRP A 121 4.48 -7.01 -21.05
C TRP A 121 3.02 -6.87 -20.60
N GLU A 122 2.62 -7.45 -19.49
CA GLU A 122 1.25 -7.39 -18.99
C GLU A 122 0.81 -5.96 -18.69
N LEU A 123 -0.48 -5.70 -18.93
CA LEU A 123 -1.15 -4.44 -18.69
C LEU A 123 -1.70 -4.38 -17.25
N PRO A 124 -2.20 -3.23 -16.78
CA PRO A 124 -2.72 -3.10 -15.42
C PRO A 124 -3.80 -4.11 -15.03
N GLU A 125 -4.63 -4.55 -15.97
CA GLU A 125 -5.68 -5.54 -15.73
C GLU A 125 -5.11 -6.91 -15.30
N ALA A 126 -4.09 -7.40 -15.99
CA ALA A 126 -3.43 -8.64 -15.61
C ALA A 126 -2.66 -8.51 -14.27
N ARG A 127 -2.14 -7.31 -13.97
CA ARG A 127 -1.51 -7.03 -12.67
C ARG A 127 -2.53 -6.96 -11.53
N ARG A 128 -3.77 -6.54 -11.82
CA ARG A 128 -4.90 -6.69 -10.90
C ARG A 128 -5.13 -8.15 -10.55
N ASP A 129 -5.24 -9.01 -11.58
CA ASP A 129 -5.50 -10.44 -11.40
C ASP A 129 -4.34 -11.10 -10.62
N ALA A 130 -3.10 -10.74 -10.94
CA ALA A 130 -1.91 -11.17 -10.21
C ALA A 130 -1.93 -10.77 -8.72
N LEU A 131 -2.35 -9.55 -8.40
CA LEU A 131 -2.47 -9.10 -7.00
C LEU A 131 -3.59 -9.84 -6.26
N LEU A 132 -4.74 -10.04 -6.88
CA LEU A 132 -5.84 -10.80 -6.27
C LEU A 132 -5.44 -12.25 -5.99
N ASP A 133 -4.79 -12.90 -6.95
CA ASP A 133 -4.25 -14.26 -6.78
C ASP A 133 -3.16 -14.33 -5.69
N ALA A 134 -2.33 -13.30 -5.58
CA ALA A 134 -1.34 -13.19 -4.52
C ALA A 134 -1.97 -13.03 -3.11
N LEU A 135 -3.09 -12.31 -3.00
CA LEU A 135 -3.84 -12.25 -1.73
C LEU A 135 -4.41 -13.61 -1.35
N GLU A 136 -4.90 -14.41 -2.31
CA GLU A 136 -5.32 -15.79 -2.05
C GLU A 136 -4.15 -16.67 -1.59
N THR A 137 -2.94 -16.43 -2.13
CA THR A 137 -1.72 -17.11 -1.67
C THR A 137 -1.39 -16.75 -0.22
N LEU A 138 -1.45 -15.47 0.16
CA LEU A 138 -1.26 -15.05 1.55
C LEU A 138 -2.27 -15.71 2.49
N LYS A 139 -3.56 -15.73 2.11
CA LYS A 139 -4.61 -16.43 2.87
C LYS A 139 -4.32 -17.91 3.00
N GLY A 140 -3.82 -18.55 1.92
CA GLY A 140 -3.42 -19.96 1.90
C GLY A 140 -2.25 -20.26 2.84
N GLU A 141 -1.25 -19.37 2.95
CA GLU A 141 -0.12 -19.53 3.86
C GLU A 141 -0.56 -19.53 5.33
N ASN A 142 -1.64 -18.83 5.68
CA ASN A 142 -2.23 -18.85 7.01
C ASN A 142 -2.82 -20.21 7.40
N THR A 143 -3.05 -21.09 6.43
CA THR A 143 -3.64 -22.44 6.65
C THR A 143 -2.72 -23.57 6.21
N ARG A 144 -1.65 -23.29 5.47
CA ARG A 144 -0.74 -24.32 4.95
C ARG A 144 0.09 -24.94 6.07
N SER A 145 0.00 -26.28 6.20
CA SER A 145 0.85 -27.04 7.13
C SER A 145 2.33 -26.85 6.76
N GLY A 146 3.15 -26.53 7.75
CA GLY A 146 4.59 -26.26 7.58
C GLY A 146 4.93 -24.84 7.14
N SER A 147 3.94 -23.96 6.85
CA SER A 147 4.20 -22.54 6.66
C SER A 147 4.60 -21.87 7.99
N PRO A 148 5.62 -21.02 8.00
CA PRO A 148 5.93 -20.18 9.15
C PRO A 148 4.82 -19.16 9.46
N LEU A 149 3.86 -18.99 8.56
CA LEU A 149 2.72 -18.07 8.68
C LEU A 149 1.43 -18.78 9.09
N LEU A 150 1.48 -20.10 9.39
CA LEU A 150 0.30 -20.86 9.81
C LEU A 150 -0.34 -20.24 11.07
N GLY A 151 -1.58 -19.73 10.93
CA GLY A 151 -2.32 -19.09 12.02
C GLY A 151 -1.74 -17.73 12.46
N GLN A 152 -0.87 -17.11 11.65
CA GLN A 152 -0.17 -15.88 12.02
C GLN A 152 -0.72 -14.62 11.32
N LEU A 153 -1.53 -14.77 10.25
CA LEU A 153 -2.05 -13.65 9.48
C LEU A 153 -3.47 -13.25 9.90
N ASP A 154 -3.72 -11.95 9.98
CA ASP A 154 -5.07 -11.42 9.90
C ASP A 154 -5.49 -11.35 8.43
N VAL A 155 -6.20 -12.37 7.98
CA VAL A 155 -6.67 -12.47 6.59
C VAL A 155 -7.71 -11.40 6.21
N ASN A 156 -8.25 -10.66 7.19
CA ASN A 156 -9.14 -9.52 6.97
C ASN A 156 -8.39 -8.18 6.91
N SER A 157 -7.07 -8.19 7.13
CA SER A 157 -6.21 -7.01 7.10
C SER A 157 -5.16 -7.13 6.00
N LEU A 158 -5.64 -7.12 4.74
CA LEU A 158 -4.80 -7.27 3.56
C LEU A 158 -4.85 -6.02 2.67
N ALA A 159 -3.70 -5.67 2.09
CA ALA A 159 -3.50 -4.52 1.21
C ALA A 159 -2.85 -4.94 -0.12
N VAL A 160 -2.90 -4.04 -1.08
CA VAL A 160 -2.22 -4.18 -2.37
C VAL A 160 -1.38 -2.96 -2.69
N GLY A 161 -0.31 -3.17 -3.43
CA GLY A 161 0.52 -2.08 -3.92
C GLY A 161 1.16 -2.41 -5.26
N GLY A 162 1.70 -1.40 -5.90
CA GLY A 162 2.44 -1.63 -7.13
C GLY A 162 3.10 -0.38 -7.67
N TRP A 163 4.12 -0.60 -8.48
CA TRP A 163 4.86 0.46 -9.14
C TRP A 163 4.44 0.59 -10.60
N SER A 164 4.27 1.82 -11.10
CA SER A 164 3.92 2.10 -12.51
C SER A 164 2.61 1.43 -12.92
N MET A 165 2.58 0.56 -13.93
CA MET A 165 1.40 -0.24 -14.27
C MET A 165 0.95 -1.16 -13.13
N GLY A 166 1.85 -1.54 -12.22
CA GLY A 166 1.48 -2.23 -10.98
C GLY A 166 0.63 -1.36 -10.06
N GLY A 167 0.94 -0.06 -9.95
CA GLY A 167 0.12 0.90 -9.19
C GLY A 167 -1.26 1.13 -9.81
N GLY A 168 -1.37 1.03 -11.15
CA GLY A 168 -2.65 0.95 -11.84
C GLY A 168 -3.41 -0.33 -11.50
N GLY A 169 -2.72 -1.48 -11.56
CA GLY A 169 -3.29 -2.77 -11.20
C GLY A 169 -3.79 -2.83 -9.75
N ALA A 170 -3.06 -2.20 -8.82
CA ALA A 170 -3.46 -2.13 -7.41
C ALA A 170 -4.79 -1.37 -7.20
N GLN A 171 -5.00 -0.26 -7.92
CA GLN A 171 -6.29 0.45 -7.89
C GLN A 171 -7.42 -0.41 -8.46
N LEU A 172 -7.17 -1.09 -9.59
CA LEU A 172 -8.17 -2.00 -10.19
C LEU A 172 -8.46 -3.20 -9.28
N ALA A 173 -7.47 -3.70 -8.51
CA ALA A 173 -7.68 -4.76 -7.53
C ALA A 173 -8.62 -4.31 -6.41
N ALA A 174 -8.44 -3.09 -5.90
CA ALA A 174 -9.32 -2.53 -4.87
C ALA A 174 -10.76 -2.27 -5.38
N VAL A 175 -10.95 -2.04 -6.68
CA VAL A 175 -12.29 -1.99 -7.30
C VAL A 175 -12.91 -3.37 -7.36
N ALA A 176 -12.13 -4.40 -7.69
CA ALA A 176 -12.61 -5.78 -7.86
C ALA A 176 -12.84 -6.49 -6.51
N ASP A 177 -12.05 -6.17 -5.48
CA ASP A 177 -12.16 -6.75 -4.14
C ASP A 177 -12.32 -5.65 -3.08
N PRO A 178 -13.55 -5.35 -2.63
CA PRO A 178 -13.83 -4.36 -1.60
C PRO A 178 -13.30 -4.74 -0.20
N SER A 179 -12.79 -5.94 0.01
CA SER A 179 -12.18 -6.35 1.28
C SER A 179 -10.78 -5.78 1.49
N ILE A 180 -10.13 -5.29 0.43
CA ILE A 180 -8.81 -4.66 0.47
C ILE A 180 -8.83 -3.43 1.39
N LYS A 181 -7.89 -3.38 2.34
CA LYS A 181 -7.85 -2.37 3.41
C LYS A 181 -7.01 -1.14 3.10
N ALA A 182 -6.04 -1.24 2.20
CA ALA A 182 -5.22 -0.11 1.79
C ALA A 182 -4.60 -0.33 0.41
N VAL A 183 -4.28 0.77 -0.29
CA VAL A 183 -3.63 0.74 -1.61
C VAL A 183 -2.38 1.62 -1.57
N LEU A 184 -1.25 1.11 -2.09
CA LEU A 184 -0.05 1.88 -2.41
C LEU A 184 0.13 1.99 -3.92
N ALA A 185 -0.08 3.19 -4.47
CA ALA A 185 0.07 3.49 -5.89
C ALA A 185 1.40 4.24 -6.13
N LEU A 186 2.46 3.52 -6.49
CA LEU A 186 3.84 4.01 -6.59
C LEU A 186 4.11 4.50 -8.02
N CYS A 187 4.13 5.82 -8.27
CA CYS A 187 4.22 6.44 -9.60
C CYS A 187 3.27 5.75 -10.60
N PRO A 188 1.96 5.69 -10.32
CA PRO A 188 1.05 4.79 -10.99
C PRO A 188 0.80 5.17 -12.44
N TRP A 189 0.80 4.15 -13.32
CA TRP A 189 0.34 4.25 -14.68
C TRP A 189 -0.90 3.37 -14.85
N LEU A 190 -2.05 3.95 -15.18
CA LEU A 190 -3.27 3.15 -15.35
C LEU A 190 -3.73 3.17 -16.81
N ARG A 191 -4.23 4.26 -17.32
CA ARG A 191 -4.61 4.37 -18.73
C ARG A 191 -4.28 5.76 -19.24
N SER A 192 -3.61 5.82 -20.38
CA SER A 192 -3.31 7.08 -21.04
C SER A 192 -4.54 7.69 -21.74
N ARG A 193 -5.64 6.92 -21.94
CA ARG A 193 -6.83 7.36 -22.67
C ARG A 193 -8.10 7.02 -21.90
N LYS A 194 -8.96 8.03 -21.71
CA LYS A 194 -10.34 7.90 -21.21
C LYS A 194 -10.47 7.19 -19.86
N LEU A 195 -9.55 7.45 -18.92
CA LEU A 195 -9.79 7.09 -17.53
C LEU A 195 -11.04 7.83 -17.05
N THR A 196 -11.96 7.12 -16.41
CA THR A 196 -13.17 7.68 -15.80
C THR A 196 -13.17 7.42 -14.31
N PRO A 197 -13.90 8.22 -13.50
CA PRO A 197 -14.00 7.96 -12.07
C PRO A 197 -14.50 6.54 -11.73
N SER A 198 -15.33 5.94 -12.58
CA SER A 198 -15.84 4.57 -12.38
C SER A 198 -14.75 3.49 -12.50
N ASP A 199 -13.66 3.76 -13.22
CA ASP A 199 -12.56 2.80 -13.38
C ASP A 199 -11.77 2.59 -12.08
N ILE A 200 -11.81 3.55 -11.15
CA ILE A 200 -11.07 3.56 -9.88
C ILE A 200 -11.98 3.85 -8.68
N ASN A 201 -13.25 3.47 -8.78
CA ASN A 201 -14.25 3.65 -7.73
C ASN A 201 -14.11 2.56 -6.67
N HIS A 202 -13.29 2.78 -5.65
CA HIS A 202 -13.14 1.90 -4.49
C HIS A 202 -13.13 2.69 -3.18
N ALA A 203 -13.48 2.01 -2.08
CA ALA A 203 -13.49 2.61 -0.74
C ALA A 203 -12.17 2.44 0.03
N ALA A 204 -11.26 1.59 -0.45
CA ALA A 204 -9.97 1.35 0.21
C ALA A 204 -9.14 2.64 0.24
N PRO A 205 -8.63 3.07 1.41
CA PRO A 205 -7.71 4.19 1.54
C PRO A 205 -6.50 4.05 0.59
N ILE A 206 -6.14 5.12 -0.10
CA ILE A 206 -5.08 5.08 -1.12
C ILE A 206 -4.04 6.18 -0.95
N LEU A 207 -2.77 5.76 -0.98
CA LEU A 207 -1.61 6.64 -1.07
C LEU A 207 -1.05 6.61 -2.49
N PHE A 208 -0.99 7.77 -3.12
CA PHE A 208 -0.30 7.99 -4.38
C PHE A 208 1.08 8.58 -4.14
N PHE A 209 2.10 7.99 -4.73
CA PHE A 209 3.37 8.67 -4.98
C PHE A 209 3.41 9.14 -6.42
N SER A 210 3.84 10.36 -6.64
CA SER A 210 4.19 10.88 -7.96
C SER A 210 5.63 11.39 -7.95
N ALA A 211 6.19 11.64 -9.10
CA ALA A 211 7.55 12.17 -9.22
C ALA A 211 7.55 13.35 -10.19
N GLU A 212 8.08 14.49 -9.74
CA GLU A 212 7.97 15.79 -10.43
C GLU A 212 8.47 15.72 -11.88
N ASN A 213 9.57 15.00 -12.13
CA ASN A 213 10.19 14.88 -13.46
C ASN A 213 9.94 13.50 -14.09
N ASP A 214 8.81 12.86 -13.78
CA ASP A 214 8.41 11.60 -14.40
C ASP A 214 7.95 11.82 -15.83
N CYS A 215 8.72 11.35 -16.81
CA CYS A 215 8.38 11.42 -18.23
C CYS A 215 7.65 10.16 -18.74
N ILE A 216 7.51 9.12 -17.92
CA ILE A 216 6.81 7.86 -18.27
C ILE A 216 5.35 7.93 -17.80
N ALA A 217 5.15 8.35 -16.53
CA ALA A 217 3.84 8.60 -15.93
C ALA A 217 3.79 10.03 -15.37
N PRO A 218 3.78 11.07 -16.24
CA PRO A 218 3.77 12.46 -15.78
C PRO A 218 2.62 12.70 -14.79
N PRO A 219 2.86 13.35 -13.63
CA PRO A 219 1.84 13.57 -12.60
C PRO A 219 0.53 14.12 -13.14
N ALA A 220 0.62 15.18 -13.98
CA ALA A 220 -0.55 15.87 -14.53
C ALA A 220 -1.48 15.02 -15.40
N SER A 221 -1.00 13.90 -15.95
CA SER A 221 -1.78 12.98 -16.80
C SER A 221 -2.02 11.61 -16.15
N HIS A 222 -1.42 11.34 -14.98
CA HIS A 222 -1.51 10.05 -14.28
C HIS A 222 -1.92 10.23 -12.82
N ALA A 223 -0.98 10.42 -11.90
CA ALA A 223 -1.28 10.44 -10.47
C ALA A 223 -2.25 11.54 -10.05
N ASP A 224 -2.13 12.77 -10.59
CA ASP A 224 -3.04 13.87 -10.29
C ASP A 224 -4.47 13.55 -10.75
N VAL A 225 -4.62 12.99 -11.96
CA VAL A 225 -5.93 12.62 -12.53
C VAL A 225 -6.55 11.46 -11.73
N GLN A 226 -5.76 10.46 -11.39
CA GLN A 226 -6.22 9.32 -10.61
C GLN A 226 -6.62 9.76 -9.19
N TYR A 227 -5.85 10.64 -8.56
CA TYR A 227 -6.20 11.25 -7.29
C TYR A 227 -7.50 12.04 -7.37
N ASP A 228 -7.68 12.89 -8.39
CA ASP A 228 -8.88 13.70 -8.56
C ASP A 228 -10.14 12.84 -8.83
N TYR A 229 -9.98 11.71 -9.54
CA TYR A 229 -11.07 10.78 -9.84
C TYR A 229 -11.40 9.81 -8.70
N THR A 230 -10.49 9.57 -7.77
CA THR A 230 -10.79 8.79 -6.56
C THR A 230 -11.91 9.48 -5.77
N LEU A 231 -12.87 8.71 -5.27
CA LEU A 231 -14.04 9.21 -4.54
C LEU A 231 -13.64 10.19 -3.43
N GLN A 232 -14.45 11.23 -3.25
CA GLN A 232 -14.24 12.19 -2.16
C GLN A 232 -14.45 11.56 -0.76
N SER A 233 -15.20 10.47 -0.67
CA SER A 233 -15.41 9.69 0.55
C SER A 233 -14.26 8.73 0.87
N THR A 234 -13.37 8.45 -0.09
CA THR A 234 -12.20 7.60 0.10
C THR A 234 -11.06 8.42 0.68
N SER A 235 -10.49 7.97 1.81
CA SER A 235 -9.26 8.55 2.33
C SER A 235 -8.15 8.44 1.30
N LYS A 236 -7.54 9.56 0.93
CA LYS A 236 -6.52 9.61 -0.12
C LYS A 236 -5.46 10.66 0.15
N MET A 237 -4.23 10.34 -0.17
CA MET A 237 -3.09 11.23 -0.10
C MET A 237 -2.28 11.14 -1.39
N LEU A 238 -1.76 12.27 -1.85
CA LEU A 238 -0.79 12.35 -2.94
C LEU A 238 0.49 12.98 -2.44
N PHE A 239 1.58 12.23 -2.52
CA PHE A 239 2.93 12.67 -2.20
C PHE A 239 3.75 12.79 -3.48
N GLU A 240 4.14 14.03 -3.85
CA GLU A 240 4.99 14.29 -5.00
C GLU A 240 6.45 14.39 -4.59
N ILE A 241 7.30 13.55 -5.18
CA ILE A 241 8.74 13.50 -4.93
C ILE A 241 9.43 14.56 -5.80
N SER A 242 9.91 15.63 -5.15
CA SER A 242 10.58 16.73 -5.86
C SER A 242 11.87 16.25 -6.54
N GLY A 243 12.07 16.66 -7.80
CA GLY A 243 13.19 16.24 -8.63
C GLY A 243 13.17 14.77 -9.05
N GLY A 244 12.18 14.00 -8.55
CA GLY A 244 12.06 12.57 -8.80
C GLY A 244 11.73 12.23 -10.26
N ARG A 245 12.16 11.05 -10.71
CA ARG A 245 11.82 10.44 -12.00
C ARG A 245 10.98 9.19 -11.77
N HIS A 246 10.58 8.50 -12.83
CA HIS A 246 9.67 7.34 -12.77
C HIS A 246 10.02 6.27 -11.72
N LYS A 247 11.29 6.08 -11.40
CA LYS A 247 11.75 5.12 -10.39
C LYS A 247 11.80 5.71 -8.97
N ALA A 248 11.35 6.93 -8.75
CA ALA A 248 11.48 7.59 -7.46
C ALA A 248 10.73 6.89 -6.31
N ALA A 249 9.71 6.08 -6.62
CA ALA A 249 8.94 5.34 -5.62
C ALA A 249 9.06 3.80 -5.74
N ASN A 250 9.97 3.27 -6.59
CA ASN A 250 10.12 1.82 -6.71
C ASN A 250 10.89 1.16 -5.55
N ASP A 251 11.52 1.97 -4.71
CA ASP A 251 12.35 1.54 -3.58
C ASP A 251 12.00 2.40 -2.34
N PRO A 252 11.79 1.81 -1.16
CA PRO A 252 11.47 2.55 0.07
C PRO A 252 12.60 3.50 0.51
N MET A 253 13.85 3.24 0.10
CA MET A 253 15.02 4.07 0.42
C MET A 253 15.11 5.36 -0.38
N ASN A 254 14.31 5.48 -1.45
CA ASN A 254 14.32 6.67 -2.29
C ASN A 254 13.81 7.92 -1.54
N GLY A 255 14.14 9.09 -2.07
CA GLY A 255 13.76 10.36 -1.46
C GLY A 255 14.34 10.55 -0.04
N GLY A 256 15.54 10.02 0.24
CA GLY A 256 16.13 10.08 1.57
C GLY A 256 15.33 9.28 2.60
N GLU A 257 14.81 8.10 2.19
CA GLU A 257 13.95 7.19 2.98
C GLU A 257 12.51 7.67 3.19
N TYR A 258 12.16 8.89 2.79
CA TYR A 258 10.80 9.42 3.00
C TYR A 258 9.72 8.63 2.25
N VAL A 259 10.05 8.02 1.11
CA VAL A 259 9.13 7.16 0.36
C VAL A 259 8.68 5.97 1.23
N GLY A 260 9.63 5.27 1.84
CA GLY A 260 9.32 4.16 2.75
C GLY A 260 8.59 4.61 4.01
N LYS A 261 9.07 5.67 4.66
CA LYS A 261 8.51 6.18 5.92
C LYS A 261 7.05 6.64 5.78
N ILE A 262 6.72 7.34 4.70
CA ILE A 262 5.35 7.80 4.41
C ILE A 262 4.45 6.62 4.04
N ALA A 263 4.93 5.68 3.21
CA ALA A 263 4.17 4.48 2.87
C ALA A 263 3.90 3.62 4.13
N LEU A 264 4.91 3.46 4.99
CA LEU A 264 4.75 2.76 6.26
C LEU A 264 3.72 3.45 7.16
N SER A 265 3.79 4.77 7.30
CA SER A 265 2.84 5.53 8.11
C SER A 265 1.41 5.33 7.61
N TRP A 266 1.20 5.34 6.29
CA TRP A 266 -0.08 5.05 5.67
C TRP A 266 -0.58 3.64 6.00
N LEU A 267 0.26 2.63 5.83
CA LEU A 267 -0.10 1.24 6.12
C LEU A 267 -0.30 0.99 7.62
N LYS A 268 0.52 1.56 8.48
CA LYS A 268 0.33 1.47 9.94
C LYS A 268 -1.02 2.05 10.36
N HIS A 269 -1.40 3.19 9.81
CA HIS A 269 -2.69 3.82 10.14
C HIS A 269 -3.89 3.05 9.55
N TYR A 270 -3.90 2.80 8.23
CA TYR A 270 -5.10 2.28 7.56
C TYR A 270 -5.18 0.76 7.48
N LEU A 271 -4.05 0.06 7.47
CA LEU A 271 -4.01 -1.40 7.38
C LEU A 271 -3.89 -2.05 8.75
N VAL A 272 -2.95 -1.57 9.59
CA VAL A 272 -2.71 -2.12 10.92
C VAL A 272 -3.68 -1.55 11.97
N GLY A 273 -4.19 -0.33 11.75
CA GLY A 273 -5.06 0.38 12.70
C GLY A 273 -4.30 1.09 13.81
N ASP A 274 -2.99 1.30 13.64
CA ASP A 274 -2.16 2.01 14.60
C ASP A 274 -2.38 3.53 14.51
N THR A 275 -3.13 4.07 15.47
CA THR A 275 -3.49 5.49 15.50
C THR A 275 -2.33 6.40 15.85
N CYS A 276 -1.20 5.89 16.34
CA CYS A 276 0.00 6.69 16.61
C CYS A 276 0.60 7.27 15.31
N TYR A 277 0.35 6.64 14.17
CA TYR A 277 0.76 7.13 12.87
C TYR A 277 -0.21 8.16 12.24
N CYS A 278 -1.37 8.41 12.89
CA CYS A 278 -2.39 9.35 12.39
C CYS A 278 -1.83 10.76 12.11
N PRO A 279 -1.01 11.38 12.97
CA PRO A 279 -0.45 12.70 12.70
C PRO A 279 0.41 12.75 11.43
N LEU A 280 1.11 11.66 11.11
CA LEU A 280 2.00 11.58 9.94
C LEU A 280 1.24 11.48 8.61
N VAL A 281 -0.04 11.11 8.63
CA VAL A 281 -0.86 10.93 7.41
C VAL A 281 -1.98 11.96 7.29
N LEU A 282 -2.36 12.63 8.39
CA LEU A 282 -3.43 13.63 8.40
C LEU A 282 -2.92 15.06 8.55
N ASP A 283 -1.79 15.24 9.23
CA ASP A 283 -1.15 16.53 9.39
C ASP A 283 -0.13 16.78 8.27
N THR A 284 0.09 18.05 7.93
CA THR A 284 1.19 18.39 7.04
C THR A 284 2.52 18.08 7.74
N PRO A 285 3.41 17.27 7.14
CA PRO A 285 4.76 17.15 7.67
C PRO A 285 5.43 18.52 7.78
N PRO A 286 6.29 18.68 8.78
CA PRO A 286 7.00 19.93 9.01
C PRO A 286 7.91 20.33 7.85
#